data_765c695be94438c635bbff316997b69e
#
_entry.id   765c695be94438c635bbff316997b69e
#
_cell.length_a   1.000
_cell.length_b   1.000
_cell.length_c   1.000
_cell.angle_alpha   90.00
_cell.angle_beta   90.00
_cell.angle_gamma   90.00
#
_symmetry.space_group_name_H-M   'P 1'
#
loop_
_entity.id
_entity.type
_entity.pdbx_description
1 polymer ?
#
loop_
_entity_poly.entity_id
_entity_poly.type
_entity_poly.pdbx_seq_one_letter_code
_entity_poly.pdbx_strand_id
1 'polypeptide(L)'
;MLASGLALSACTTKAGWQYEPGPARVATTRVPAVVAVEHFQDQRGTENSRYFFLCAIPLVPYCTATYHRPENANGFLTEGAYNFRPSDDLAQAAVTELRQAQIFSDVYLTDRTADPNSQLLLRGTIINTDWDGSAYSYLLGPYSSLLWVLGLPLGAVHDTLTLRLELVETASGRVLWTSDINQTYDKTEGLYYNFAEDFGYPQMFRDGISPAIASLESYVASQPPGFWDHPQAPRTERN
;
A
#
# COMPACT_ATOMS: atom_id res chain seq x y z
N MET A 1 -1.42 47.82 26.81
CA MET A 1 -1.19 46.37 27.01
C MET A 1 -1.82 45.66 25.85
N LEU A 2 -1.04 45.33 24.84
CA LEU A 2 -1.49 44.54 23.67
C LEU A 2 -1.11 43.09 23.97
N ALA A 3 -2.11 42.24 24.16
CA ALA A 3 -1.93 40.79 24.23
C ALA A 3 -1.93 40.23 22.80
N SER A 4 -0.74 39.92 22.29
CA SER A 4 -0.58 39.18 21.03
C SER A 4 -0.91 37.71 21.29
N GLY A 5 -2.10 37.27 20.86
CA GLY A 5 -2.47 35.86 20.80
C GLY A 5 -1.68 35.16 19.72
N LEU A 6 -0.72 34.30 20.09
CA LEU A 6 -0.14 33.33 19.18
C LEU A 6 -1.19 32.29 18.86
N ALA A 7 -1.79 32.38 17.67
CA ALA A 7 -2.57 31.31 17.09
C ALA A 7 -1.57 30.23 16.59
N LEU A 8 -1.38 29.19 17.39
CA LEU A 8 -0.74 27.94 16.96
C LEU A 8 -1.72 27.24 16.00
N SER A 9 -1.55 27.53 14.71
CA SER A 9 -2.16 26.70 13.67
C SER A 9 -1.45 25.37 13.66
N ALA A 10 -1.94 24.40 14.44
CA ALA A 10 -1.58 23.01 14.29
C ALA A 10 -2.14 22.56 12.93
N CYS A 11 -1.32 22.63 11.87
CA CYS A 11 -1.58 21.87 10.66
C CYS A 11 -1.46 20.40 11.02
N THR A 12 -2.57 19.76 11.34
CA THR A 12 -2.65 18.30 11.38
C THR A 12 -2.49 17.81 9.94
N THR A 13 -1.26 17.53 9.51
CA THR A 13 -1.01 16.75 8.29
C THR A 13 -1.57 15.37 8.58
N LYS A 14 -2.66 15.01 7.90
CA LYS A 14 -3.17 13.64 7.95
C LYS A 14 -2.05 12.72 7.50
N ALA A 15 -1.70 11.73 8.32
CA ALA A 15 -0.87 10.62 7.86
C ALA A 15 -1.55 10.02 6.62
N GLY A 16 -0.81 9.71 5.59
CA GLY A 16 -1.39 9.26 4.35
C GLY A 16 -0.37 8.64 3.43
N TRP A 17 -0.86 8.18 2.31
CA TRP A 17 -0.03 7.60 1.28
C TRP A 17 0.97 8.62 0.73
N GLN A 18 2.25 8.38 1.01
CA GLN A 18 3.39 9.08 0.42
C GLN A 18 4.35 8.01 -0.09
N TYR A 19 4.34 7.78 -1.39
CA TYR A 19 5.17 6.75 -1.99
C TYR A 19 6.48 7.31 -2.51
N GLU A 20 7.57 6.84 -1.94
CA GLU A 20 8.91 7.07 -2.42
C GLU A 20 9.44 5.77 -3.03
N PRO A 21 9.71 5.74 -4.34
CA PRO A 21 10.20 4.53 -4.98
C PRO A 21 11.55 4.11 -4.40
N GLY A 22 11.81 2.81 -4.46
CA GLY A 22 13.09 2.22 -4.05
C GLY A 22 14.26 2.71 -4.93
N PRO A 23 15.50 2.34 -4.58
CA PRO A 23 16.65 2.63 -5.43
C PRO A 23 16.43 2.01 -6.82
N ALA A 24 16.62 2.82 -7.87
CA ALA A 24 16.38 2.41 -9.23
C ALA A 24 17.21 1.17 -9.59
N ARG A 25 16.53 0.06 -9.89
CA ARG A 25 17.14 -1.15 -10.41
C ARG A 25 16.74 -1.26 -11.88
N VAL A 26 17.65 -0.93 -12.76
CA VAL A 26 17.44 -1.10 -14.21
C VAL A 26 17.61 -2.56 -14.56
N ALA A 27 16.61 -3.15 -15.20
CA ALA A 27 16.64 -4.53 -15.66
C ALA A 27 17.69 -4.72 -16.77
N THR A 28 18.26 -5.91 -16.82
CA THR A 28 19.20 -6.32 -17.89
C THR A 28 18.45 -6.71 -19.17
N THR A 29 17.20 -7.14 -19.04
CA THR A 29 16.33 -7.53 -20.15
C THR A 29 15.30 -6.45 -20.43
N ARG A 30 15.22 -5.99 -21.68
CA ARG A 30 14.23 -5.04 -22.15
C ARG A 30 13.47 -5.58 -23.35
N VAL A 31 12.15 -5.41 -23.34
CA VAL A 31 11.26 -5.89 -24.40
C VAL A 31 10.44 -4.75 -24.99
N PRO A 32 10.10 -4.80 -26.30
CA PRO A 32 9.36 -3.73 -26.99
C PRO A 32 7.86 -3.73 -26.66
N ALA A 33 7.44 -4.43 -25.61
CA ALA A 33 6.04 -4.48 -25.21
C ALA A 33 5.63 -3.26 -24.38
N VAL A 34 4.36 -2.87 -24.50
CA VAL A 34 3.72 -1.81 -23.73
C VAL A 34 2.77 -2.44 -22.71
N VAL A 35 2.87 -2.01 -21.45
CA VAL A 35 2.05 -2.49 -20.35
C VAL A 35 1.08 -1.40 -19.89
N ALA A 36 -0.21 -1.68 -19.92
CA ALA A 36 -1.19 -0.89 -19.20
C ALA A 36 -1.38 -1.46 -17.78
N VAL A 37 -1.49 -0.63 -16.78
CA VAL A 37 -1.78 -1.02 -15.40
C VAL A 37 -3.21 -0.60 -15.07
N GLU A 38 -4.04 -1.54 -14.67
CA GLU A 38 -5.41 -1.24 -14.19
C GLU A 38 -5.38 -0.72 -12.77
N HIS A 39 -6.42 0.04 -12.38
CA HIS A 39 -6.71 0.26 -10.96
C HIS A 39 -6.89 -1.08 -10.27
N PHE A 40 -6.28 -1.25 -9.10
CA PHE A 40 -6.29 -2.54 -8.43
C PHE A 40 -7.69 -2.86 -7.90
N GLN A 41 -8.08 -4.13 -8.05
CA GLN A 41 -9.37 -4.62 -7.55
C GLN A 41 -9.32 -4.76 -6.03
N ASP A 42 -10.29 -4.15 -5.35
CA ASP A 42 -10.41 -4.21 -3.90
C ASP A 42 -11.31 -5.41 -3.50
N GLN A 43 -10.70 -6.45 -2.94
CA GLN A 43 -11.37 -7.64 -2.40
C GLN A 43 -11.27 -7.74 -0.88
N ARG A 44 -10.85 -6.65 -0.22
CA ARG A 44 -10.71 -6.62 1.24
C ARG A 44 -12.05 -6.73 1.95
N GLY A 45 -12.02 -7.29 3.17
CA GLY A 45 -13.12 -7.24 4.10
C GLY A 45 -13.53 -5.81 4.50
N THR A 46 -14.69 -5.67 5.08
CA THR A 46 -15.24 -4.38 5.58
C THR A 46 -15.44 -4.36 7.09
N GLU A 47 -15.11 -5.45 7.77
CA GLU A 47 -15.29 -5.58 9.19
C GLU A 47 -14.24 -4.76 9.96
N ASN A 48 -14.68 -4.07 11.01
CA ASN A 48 -13.81 -3.32 11.89
C ASN A 48 -14.19 -3.62 13.33
N SER A 49 -13.20 -3.73 14.21
CA SER A 49 -13.40 -3.86 15.64
C SER A 49 -12.73 -2.70 16.38
N ARG A 50 -13.42 -2.12 17.35
CA ARG A 50 -12.93 -0.97 18.11
C ARG A 50 -13.19 -1.18 19.60
N TYR A 51 -12.12 -1.43 20.34
CA TYR A 51 -12.21 -1.65 21.80
C TYR A 51 -11.40 -0.62 22.58
N PHE A 52 -11.09 0.55 21.98
CA PHE A 52 -10.29 1.59 22.63
C PHE A 52 -10.92 2.15 23.91
N PHE A 53 -12.25 2.08 24.04
CA PHE A 53 -12.92 2.47 25.28
C PHE A 53 -12.48 1.65 26.49
N LEU A 54 -11.97 0.42 26.29
CA LEU A 54 -11.45 -0.42 27.37
C LEU A 54 -10.23 0.20 28.06
N CYS A 55 -9.46 1.04 27.36
CA CYS A 55 -8.33 1.76 27.95
C CYS A 55 -8.74 2.76 29.04
N ALA A 56 -10.00 3.14 29.09
CA ALA A 56 -10.54 3.99 30.16
C ALA A 56 -10.89 3.21 31.45
N ILE A 57 -10.86 1.87 31.39
CA ILE A 57 -11.21 1.00 32.52
C ILE A 57 -9.93 0.68 33.30
N PRO A 58 -9.85 1.00 34.62
CA PRO A 58 -8.73 0.58 35.45
C PRO A 58 -8.58 -0.97 35.48
N LEU A 59 -7.36 -1.44 35.61
CA LEU A 59 -6.98 -2.86 35.61
C LEU A 59 -7.03 -3.53 34.20
N VAL A 60 -7.40 -2.82 33.14
CA VAL A 60 -7.21 -3.28 31.77
C VAL A 60 -5.82 -2.84 31.31
N PRO A 61 -4.92 -3.75 30.86
CA PRO A 61 -3.53 -3.41 30.54
C PRO A 61 -3.35 -2.73 29.19
N TYR A 62 -4.21 -3.03 28.23
CA TYR A 62 -4.20 -2.47 26.87
C TYR A 62 -5.58 -2.59 26.22
N CYS A 63 -5.77 -1.86 25.16
CA CYS A 63 -6.96 -1.95 24.31
C CYS A 63 -6.53 -2.01 22.83
N THR A 64 -7.41 -2.51 21.97
CA THR A 64 -7.10 -2.78 20.56
C THR A 64 -8.16 -2.23 19.63
N ALA A 65 -7.76 -2.01 18.39
CA ALA A 65 -8.66 -1.83 17.27
C ALA A 65 -8.07 -2.49 16.02
N THR A 66 -8.93 -3.10 15.22
CA THR A 66 -8.59 -3.72 13.94
C THR A 66 -9.43 -3.08 12.84
N TYR A 67 -8.79 -2.69 11.75
CA TYR A 67 -9.44 -2.17 10.57
C TYR A 67 -8.95 -2.92 9.33
N HIS A 68 -9.85 -3.58 8.61
CA HIS A 68 -9.53 -4.16 7.29
C HIS A 68 -9.33 -3.07 6.23
N ARG A 69 -9.82 -1.87 6.51
CA ARG A 69 -9.71 -0.67 5.67
C ARG A 69 -9.10 0.47 6.49
N PRO A 70 -7.77 0.64 6.48
CA PRO A 70 -7.10 1.66 7.29
C PRO A 70 -7.55 3.08 6.95
N GLU A 71 -8.00 3.32 5.72
CA GLU A 71 -8.59 4.61 5.32
C GLU A 71 -9.83 4.99 6.15
N ASN A 72 -10.48 4.03 6.81
CA ASN A 72 -11.60 4.23 7.73
C ASN A 72 -11.17 4.28 9.19
N ALA A 73 -9.88 4.13 9.48
CA ALA A 73 -9.38 4.13 10.85
C ALA A 73 -9.51 5.54 11.46
N ASN A 74 -10.04 5.58 12.68
CA ASN A 74 -9.95 6.73 13.57
C ASN A 74 -9.11 6.29 14.76
N GLY A 75 -7.82 6.58 14.72
CA GLY A 75 -6.90 6.22 15.80
C GLY A 75 -7.26 6.89 17.12
N PHE A 76 -6.78 6.34 18.23
CA PHE A 76 -6.95 6.92 19.56
C PHE A 76 -6.25 8.28 19.69
N LEU A 77 -5.16 8.47 18.96
CA LEU A 77 -4.33 9.68 18.97
C LEU A 77 -4.35 10.42 17.61
N THR A 78 -4.80 9.79 16.53
CA THR A 78 -4.96 10.39 15.21
C THR A 78 -6.44 10.66 14.96
N GLU A 79 -6.85 11.92 15.00
CA GLU A 79 -8.18 12.31 14.56
C GLU A 79 -8.23 12.33 13.04
N GLY A 80 -8.88 11.35 12.44
CA GLY A 80 -9.21 11.31 11.02
C GLY A 80 -8.76 10.03 10.31
N ALA A 81 -9.41 9.73 9.20
CA ALA A 81 -9.05 8.64 8.32
C ALA A 81 -7.71 8.93 7.61
N TYR A 82 -6.91 7.91 7.37
CA TYR A 82 -5.72 8.03 6.52
C TYR A 82 -6.11 8.45 5.11
N ASN A 83 -5.31 9.33 4.51
CA ASN A 83 -5.46 9.66 3.09
C ASN A 83 -4.84 8.53 2.26
N PHE A 84 -5.62 7.48 2.03
CA PHE A 84 -5.22 6.29 1.31
C PHE A 84 -6.34 5.81 0.39
N ARG A 85 -6.05 5.67 -0.88
CA ARG A 85 -6.92 5.11 -1.91
C ARG A 85 -6.23 3.90 -2.52
N PRO A 86 -6.28 2.72 -1.87
CA PRO A 86 -5.43 1.59 -2.23
C PRO A 86 -5.54 1.16 -3.68
N SER A 87 -6.72 1.19 -4.29
CA SER A 87 -6.90 0.85 -5.71
C SER A 87 -6.09 1.75 -6.65
N ASP A 88 -6.03 3.05 -6.36
CA ASP A 88 -5.34 4.05 -7.17
C ASP A 88 -3.86 4.15 -6.78
N ASP A 89 -3.61 4.28 -5.49
CA ASP A 89 -2.29 4.59 -4.94
C ASP A 89 -1.29 3.45 -5.19
N LEU A 90 -1.72 2.19 -4.99
CA LEU A 90 -0.89 1.01 -5.25
C LEU A 90 -0.67 0.79 -6.75
N ALA A 91 -1.67 1.03 -7.59
CA ALA A 91 -1.53 0.93 -9.04
C ALA A 91 -0.55 1.99 -9.59
N GLN A 92 -0.66 3.24 -9.11
CA GLN A 92 0.25 4.32 -9.49
C GLN A 92 1.70 4.05 -9.03
N ALA A 93 1.88 3.47 -7.84
CA ALA A 93 3.18 3.05 -7.35
C ALA A 93 3.76 1.91 -8.20
N ALA A 94 2.94 0.93 -8.63
CA ALA A 94 3.36 -0.12 -9.55
C ALA A 94 3.81 0.43 -10.91
N VAL A 95 3.11 1.42 -11.47
CA VAL A 95 3.54 2.13 -12.69
C VAL A 95 4.92 2.76 -12.49
N THR A 96 5.13 3.42 -11.34
CA THR A 96 6.39 4.09 -11.03
C THR A 96 7.55 3.10 -10.96
N GLU A 97 7.39 2.00 -10.26
CA GLU A 97 8.41 0.97 -10.10
C GLU A 97 8.73 0.24 -11.41
N LEU A 98 7.71 -0.10 -12.20
CA LEU A 98 7.90 -0.75 -13.50
C LEU A 98 8.57 0.17 -14.52
N ARG A 99 8.27 1.48 -14.51
CA ARG A 99 8.97 2.47 -15.33
C ARG A 99 10.45 2.57 -14.94
N GLN A 100 10.75 2.59 -13.65
CA GLN A 100 12.14 2.61 -13.17
C GLN A 100 12.91 1.34 -13.55
N ALA A 101 12.26 0.20 -13.52
CA ALA A 101 12.85 -1.08 -13.88
C ALA A 101 13.21 -1.17 -15.39
N GLN A 102 12.55 -0.41 -16.28
CA GLN A 102 12.80 -0.37 -17.71
C GLN A 102 12.73 -1.74 -18.43
N ILE A 103 11.95 -2.68 -17.91
CA ILE A 103 11.74 -3.99 -18.54
C ILE A 103 10.95 -3.83 -19.85
N PHE A 104 9.95 -2.95 -19.85
CA PHE A 104 9.04 -2.70 -20.97
C PHE A 104 9.35 -1.37 -21.65
N SER A 105 8.90 -1.22 -22.90
CA SER A 105 9.10 0.01 -23.68
C SER A 105 8.33 1.19 -23.11
N ASP A 106 7.11 0.95 -22.58
CA ASP A 106 6.28 1.91 -21.87
C ASP A 106 5.38 1.22 -20.85
N VAL A 107 5.04 1.94 -19.78
CA VAL A 107 4.12 1.50 -18.72
C VAL A 107 3.25 2.69 -18.32
N TYR A 108 1.94 2.54 -18.32
CA TYR A 108 1.02 3.62 -17.93
C TYR A 108 -0.23 3.10 -17.21
N LEU A 109 -0.87 3.98 -16.44
CA LEU A 109 -2.14 3.70 -15.78
C LEU A 109 -3.29 3.81 -16.78
N THR A 110 -4.28 2.92 -16.69
CA THR A 110 -5.48 2.94 -17.52
C THR A 110 -6.74 2.64 -16.73
N ASP A 111 -7.83 3.32 -17.08
CA ASP A 111 -9.18 3.04 -16.60
C ASP A 111 -9.88 1.92 -17.39
N ARG A 112 -9.20 1.36 -18.40
CA ARG A 112 -9.81 0.42 -19.34
C ARG A 112 -9.28 -0.98 -19.17
N THR A 113 -10.18 -1.95 -18.97
CA THR A 113 -9.87 -3.38 -18.89
C THR A 113 -9.31 -3.96 -20.20
N ALA A 114 -9.49 -3.31 -21.32
CA ALA A 114 -8.91 -3.68 -22.60
C ALA A 114 -8.47 -2.42 -23.33
N ASP A 115 -7.23 -2.00 -23.09
CA ASP A 115 -6.65 -0.85 -23.80
C ASP A 115 -6.05 -1.34 -25.11
N PRO A 116 -6.53 -0.82 -26.27
CA PRO A 116 -6.03 -1.24 -27.58
C PRO A 116 -4.57 -0.82 -27.84
N ASN A 117 -4.03 0.09 -27.02
CA ASN A 117 -2.66 0.59 -27.14
C ASN A 117 -1.65 -0.25 -26.36
N SER A 118 -2.08 -1.24 -25.57
CA SER A 118 -1.21 -2.10 -24.79
C SER A 118 -1.29 -3.56 -25.24
N GLN A 119 -0.14 -4.24 -25.30
CA GLN A 119 -0.05 -5.68 -25.51
C GLN A 119 -0.30 -6.45 -24.22
N LEU A 120 0.06 -5.84 -23.10
CA LEU A 120 0.04 -6.45 -21.78
C LEU A 120 -0.77 -5.59 -20.83
N LEU A 121 -1.41 -6.25 -19.87
CA LEU A 121 -2.19 -5.64 -18.83
C LEU A 121 -1.69 -6.15 -17.49
N LEU A 122 -1.27 -5.25 -16.61
CA LEU A 122 -0.99 -5.59 -15.23
C LEU A 122 -2.26 -5.39 -14.41
N ARG A 123 -2.75 -6.45 -13.81
CA ARG A 123 -3.84 -6.46 -12.84
C ARG A 123 -3.31 -6.65 -11.44
N GLY A 124 -3.86 -5.91 -10.50
CA GLY A 124 -3.60 -6.09 -9.09
C GLY A 124 -4.91 -6.41 -8.35
N THR A 125 -4.83 -7.33 -7.41
CA THR A 125 -5.94 -7.65 -6.49
C THR A 125 -5.47 -7.39 -5.06
N ILE A 126 -6.16 -6.49 -4.35
CA ILE A 126 -5.90 -6.18 -2.95
C ILE A 126 -6.71 -7.17 -2.12
N ILE A 127 -6.01 -8.06 -1.43
CA ILE A 127 -6.62 -9.14 -0.64
C ILE A 127 -6.76 -8.69 0.81
N ASN A 128 -5.72 -8.06 1.35
CA ASN A 128 -5.69 -7.60 2.73
C ASN A 128 -4.87 -6.32 2.91
N THR A 129 -5.38 -5.42 3.76
CA THR A 129 -4.66 -4.25 4.28
C THR A 129 -5.05 -4.04 5.74
N ASP A 130 -4.88 -5.06 6.58
CA ASP A 130 -5.26 -4.95 7.98
C ASP A 130 -4.34 -3.99 8.72
N TRP A 131 -4.95 -3.14 9.53
CA TRP A 131 -4.32 -2.27 10.50
C TRP A 131 -4.77 -2.70 11.89
N ASP A 132 -3.84 -3.20 12.69
CA ASP A 132 -4.07 -3.64 14.05
C ASP A 132 -3.33 -2.71 15.02
N GLY A 133 -4.08 -1.82 15.67
CA GLY A 133 -3.54 -0.91 16.67
C GLY A 133 -3.83 -1.36 18.08
N SER A 134 -2.85 -1.20 18.96
CA SER A 134 -2.99 -1.38 20.41
C SER A 134 -2.53 -0.13 21.15
N ALA A 135 -3.25 0.25 22.22
CA ALA A 135 -2.84 1.30 23.12
C ALA A 135 -2.63 0.74 24.53
N TYR A 136 -1.56 1.16 25.19
CA TYR A 136 -1.17 0.63 26.51
C TYR A 136 -1.69 1.51 27.63
N SER A 137 -2.62 0.98 28.43
CA SER A 137 -3.20 1.65 29.60
C SER A 137 -2.48 1.30 30.90
N TYR A 138 -1.58 0.31 30.88
CA TYR A 138 -0.75 -0.08 32.03
C TYR A 138 -1.54 -0.34 33.32
N LEU A 139 -2.77 -0.82 33.23
CA LEU A 139 -3.72 -1.02 34.33
C LEU A 139 -4.21 0.29 34.99
N LEU A 140 -3.77 1.45 34.51
CA LEU A 140 -4.04 2.75 35.12
C LEU A 140 -5.25 3.47 34.52
N GLY A 141 -5.85 2.91 33.47
CA GLY A 141 -6.94 3.56 32.75
C GLY A 141 -6.52 4.94 32.23
N PRO A 142 -7.30 6.03 32.49
CA PRO A 142 -6.97 7.36 31.99
C PRO A 142 -5.64 7.93 32.51
N TYR A 143 -5.11 7.42 33.59
CA TYR A 143 -3.83 7.88 34.17
C TYR A 143 -2.60 7.32 33.46
N SER A 144 -2.77 6.43 32.49
CA SER A 144 -1.68 5.90 31.67
C SER A 144 -0.85 6.98 30.99
N SER A 145 -1.46 8.13 30.67
CA SER A 145 -0.76 9.28 30.08
C SER A 145 0.43 9.78 30.89
N LEU A 146 0.42 9.57 32.22
CA LEU A 146 1.59 9.91 33.08
C LEU A 146 2.80 9.04 32.72
N LEU A 147 2.59 7.76 32.41
CA LEU A 147 3.65 6.85 32.03
C LEU A 147 4.18 7.15 30.62
N TRP A 148 3.31 7.56 29.70
CA TRP A 148 3.71 8.00 28.36
C TRP A 148 4.61 9.22 28.41
N VAL A 149 4.30 10.20 29.27
CA VAL A 149 5.15 11.37 29.51
C VAL A 149 6.51 10.98 30.11
N LEU A 150 6.58 9.89 30.86
CA LEU A 150 7.84 9.33 31.38
C LEU A 150 8.61 8.52 30.34
N GLY A 151 8.12 8.41 29.10
CA GLY A 151 8.80 7.75 27.99
C GLY A 151 8.42 6.28 27.76
N LEU A 152 7.41 5.75 28.47
CA LEU A 152 6.90 4.41 28.20
C LEU A 152 6.11 4.42 26.87
N PRO A 153 6.05 3.27 26.14
CA PRO A 153 5.30 3.16 24.90
C PRO A 153 3.84 3.59 25.03
N LEU A 154 3.33 4.29 24.04
CA LEU A 154 1.90 4.61 23.89
C LEU A 154 1.10 3.38 23.48
N GLY A 155 1.67 2.60 22.55
CA GLY A 155 1.04 1.48 21.91
C GLY A 155 1.94 0.81 20.89
N ALA A 156 1.34 -0.04 20.09
CA ALA A 156 1.98 -0.66 18.95
C ALA A 156 0.98 -0.82 17.78
N VAL A 157 1.51 -0.84 16.58
CA VAL A 157 0.77 -1.08 15.35
C VAL A 157 1.37 -2.30 14.65
N HIS A 158 0.49 -3.14 14.10
CA HIS A 158 0.81 -4.24 13.23
C HIS A 158 -0.01 -4.10 11.95
N ASP A 159 0.63 -3.74 10.85
CA ASP A 159 -0.02 -3.65 9.54
C ASP A 159 0.29 -4.89 8.71
N THR A 160 -0.67 -5.30 7.90
CA THR A 160 -0.46 -6.35 6.89
C THR A 160 -0.87 -5.85 5.50
N LEU A 161 -0.11 -6.25 4.48
CA LEU A 161 -0.41 -5.98 3.08
C LEU A 161 -0.32 -7.27 2.29
N THR A 162 -1.45 -7.70 1.71
CA THR A 162 -1.50 -8.86 0.81
C THR A 162 -2.07 -8.44 -0.53
N LEU A 163 -1.27 -8.60 -1.58
CA LEU A 163 -1.62 -8.27 -2.95
C LEU A 163 -1.30 -9.44 -3.86
N ARG A 164 -2.09 -9.62 -4.90
CA ARG A 164 -1.77 -10.46 -6.06
C ARG A 164 -1.60 -9.59 -7.28
N LEU A 165 -0.50 -9.79 -8.00
CA LEU A 165 -0.20 -9.16 -9.28
C LEU A 165 -0.24 -10.20 -10.39
N GLU A 166 -0.87 -9.86 -11.51
CA GLU A 166 -0.99 -10.71 -12.69
C GLU A 166 -0.65 -9.91 -13.94
N LEU A 167 0.30 -10.41 -14.73
CA LEU A 167 0.55 -9.92 -16.07
C LEU A 167 -0.28 -10.72 -17.06
N VAL A 168 -1.15 -10.05 -17.79
CA VAL A 168 -2.13 -10.67 -18.69
C VAL A 168 -1.88 -10.21 -20.11
N GLU A 169 -1.95 -11.11 -21.07
CA GLU A 169 -1.93 -10.78 -22.49
C GLU A 169 -3.28 -10.15 -22.87
N THR A 170 -3.29 -8.90 -23.33
CA THR A 170 -4.53 -8.14 -23.57
C THR A 170 -5.41 -8.80 -24.64
N ALA A 171 -4.81 -9.39 -25.66
CA ALA A 171 -5.54 -9.99 -26.80
C ALA A 171 -6.28 -11.27 -26.44
N SER A 172 -5.69 -12.14 -25.62
CA SER A 172 -6.22 -13.45 -25.26
C SER A 172 -6.84 -13.52 -23.88
N GLY A 173 -6.50 -12.56 -23.01
CA GLY A 173 -6.84 -12.61 -21.58
C GLY A 173 -6.05 -13.68 -20.79
N ARG A 174 -5.02 -14.26 -21.39
CA ARG A 174 -4.19 -15.29 -20.75
C ARG A 174 -3.27 -14.67 -19.72
N VAL A 175 -3.28 -15.21 -18.52
CA VAL A 175 -2.31 -14.85 -17.48
C VAL A 175 -0.94 -15.42 -17.86
N LEU A 176 0.06 -14.56 -17.97
CA LEU A 176 1.44 -14.89 -18.34
C LEU A 176 2.32 -15.05 -17.11
N TRP A 177 2.12 -14.24 -16.11
CA TRP A 177 2.92 -14.23 -14.88
C TRP A 177 2.03 -13.81 -13.71
N THR A 178 2.34 -14.34 -12.53
CA THR A 178 1.66 -14.02 -11.26
C THR A 178 2.69 -13.89 -10.15
N SER A 179 2.47 -12.94 -9.24
CA SER A 179 3.27 -12.78 -8.02
C SER A 179 2.38 -12.33 -6.87
N ASP A 180 2.58 -12.94 -5.71
CA ASP A 180 1.92 -12.53 -4.48
C ASP A 180 2.90 -11.70 -3.62
N ILE A 181 2.43 -10.56 -3.13
CA ILE A 181 3.11 -9.71 -2.17
C ILE A 181 2.45 -9.93 -0.81
N ASN A 182 3.24 -10.36 0.16
CA ASN A 182 2.81 -10.54 1.54
C ASN A 182 3.83 -9.84 2.43
N GLN A 183 3.45 -8.73 3.03
CA GLN A 183 4.32 -7.91 3.87
C GLN A 183 3.63 -7.56 5.18
N THR A 184 4.42 -7.41 6.22
CA THR A 184 3.99 -6.93 7.52
C THR A 184 4.85 -5.76 7.97
N TYR A 185 4.27 -4.89 8.76
CA TYR A 185 4.94 -3.74 9.35
C TYR A 185 4.58 -3.67 10.82
N ASP A 186 5.60 -3.72 11.68
CA ASP A 186 5.46 -3.66 13.13
C ASP A 186 6.12 -2.38 13.65
N LYS A 187 5.39 -1.60 14.43
CA LYS A 187 5.91 -0.38 15.02
C LYS A 187 5.43 -0.23 16.46
N THR A 188 6.35 0.05 17.37
CA THR A 188 6.03 0.48 18.72
C THR A 188 6.16 1.99 18.79
N GLU A 189 5.12 2.64 19.28
CA GLU A 189 5.02 4.09 19.37
C GLU A 189 5.22 4.59 20.79
N GLY A 190 5.86 5.74 20.90
CA GLY A 190 6.02 6.47 22.15
C GLY A 190 5.89 7.97 21.91
N LEU A 191 5.65 8.74 22.96
CA LEU A 191 5.51 10.19 22.85
C LEU A 191 6.76 10.87 22.26
N TYR A 192 7.92 10.27 22.43
CA TYR A 192 9.22 10.82 22.03
C TYR A 192 9.90 10.04 20.88
N TYR A 193 9.27 9.00 20.38
CA TYR A 193 9.78 8.16 19.31
C TYR A 193 8.64 7.52 18.50
N ASN A 194 8.83 7.41 17.21
CA ASN A 194 7.88 6.82 16.25
C ASN A 194 6.44 7.36 16.37
N PHE A 195 6.25 8.57 16.89
CA PHE A 195 4.92 9.14 17.11
C PHE A 195 4.22 9.38 15.77
N ALA A 196 3.01 8.83 15.61
CA ALA A 196 2.22 8.87 14.37
C ALA A 196 2.90 8.20 13.16
N GLU A 197 3.82 7.25 13.39
CA GLU A 197 4.40 6.39 12.37
C GLU A 197 3.63 5.05 12.27
N ASP A 198 2.31 5.14 12.21
CA ASP A 198 1.36 4.03 12.28
C ASP A 198 0.77 3.65 10.91
N PHE A 199 1.44 4.03 9.81
CA PHE A 199 0.99 3.78 8.45
C PHE A 199 2.12 3.21 7.59
N GLY A 200 2.29 1.88 7.60
CA GLY A 200 3.39 1.15 6.97
C GLY A 200 3.22 0.81 5.49
N TYR A 201 2.05 1.04 4.87
CA TYR A 201 1.71 0.53 3.53
C TYR A 201 2.64 0.98 2.40
N PRO A 202 3.13 2.25 2.34
CA PRO A 202 4.08 2.65 1.31
C PRO A 202 5.39 1.87 1.36
N GLN A 203 5.90 1.62 2.58
CA GLN A 203 7.10 0.83 2.80
C GLN A 203 6.87 -0.64 2.45
N MET A 204 5.78 -1.25 2.95
CA MET A 204 5.44 -2.64 2.66
C MET A 204 5.28 -2.90 1.17
N PHE A 205 4.62 -1.98 0.44
CA PHE A 205 4.49 -2.10 -1.01
C PHE A 205 5.86 -2.04 -1.70
N ARG A 206 6.71 -1.08 -1.35
CA ARG A 206 8.07 -0.95 -1.90
C ARG A 206 8.91 -2.21 -1.66
N ASP A 207 8.86 -2.75 -0.44
CA ASP A 207 9.64 -3.93 -0.06
C ASP A 207 9.12 -5.20 -0.76
N GLY A 208 7.82 -5.28 -1.02
CA GLY A 208 7.20 -6.41 -1.72
C GLY A 208 7.25 -6.33 -3.23
N ILE A 209 7.18 -5.14 -3.84
CA ILE A 209 7.19 -5.00 -5.30
C ILE A 209 8.58 -5.26 -5.90
N SER A 210 9.64 -4.98 -5.18
CA SER A 210 11.01 -5.17 -5.67
C SER A 210 11.31 -6.64 -6.03
N PRO A 211 11.06 -7.66 -5.18
CA PRO A 211 11.21 -9.06 -5.56
C PRO A 211 10.22 -9.51 -6.65
N ALA A 212 9.01 -8.94 -6.68
CA ALA A 212 8.03 -9.22 -7.74
C ALA A 212 8.56 -8.77 -9.12
N ILE A 213 9.15 -7.57 -9.21
CA ILE A 213 9.79 -7.07 -10.44
C ILE A 213 10.98 -7.95 -10.84
N ALA A 214 11.80 -8.40 -9.89
CA ALA A 214 12.91 -9.32 -10.20
C ALA A 214 12.43 -10.68 -10.76
N SER A 215 11.32 -11.20 -10.22
CA SER A 215 10.65 -12.38 -10.74
C SER A 215 10.10 -12.15 -12.15
N LEU A 216 9.47 -10.98 -12.38
CA LEU A 216 8.94 -10.58 -13.68
C LEU A 216 10.05 -10.45 -14.73
N GLU A 217 11.19 -9.83 -14.38
CA GLU A 217 12.37 -9.75 -15.26
C GLU A 217 12.86 -11.15 -15.65
N SER A 218 12.95 -12.06 -14.67
CA SER A 218 13.38 -13.45 -14.90
C SER A 218 12.40 -14.18 -15.83
N TYR A 219 11.09 -13.97 -15.64
CA TYR A 219 10.07 -14.51 -16.52
C TYR A 219 10.22 -13.97 -17.96
N VAL A 220 10.37 -12.66 -18.11
CA VAL A 220 10.53 -12.01 -19.43
C VAL A 220 11.77 -12.52 -20.15
N ALA A 221 12.88 -12.67 -19.43
CA ALA A 221 14.15 -13.18 -19.98
C ALA A 221 14.09 -14.67 -20.39
N SER A 222 13.20 -15.46 -19.78
CA SER A 222 13.02 -16.88 -20.08
C SER A 222 12.21 -17.16 -21.35
N GLN A 223 11.54 -16.13 -21.91
CA GLN A 223 10.70 -16.32 -23.09
C GLN A 223 11.57 -16.50 -24.36
N PRO A 224 11.09 -17.29 -25.34
CA PRO A 224 11.84 -17.50 -26.58
C PRO A 224 11.98 -16.20 -27.37
N PRO A 225 13.04 -16.07 -28.19
CA PRO A 225 13.21 -14.91 -29.06
C PRO A 225 11.96 -14.69 -29.95
N GLY A 226 11.54 -13.44 -30.08
CA GLY A 226 10.36 -13.06 -30.85
C GLY A 226 9.02 -13.22 -30.13
N PHE A 227 8.99 -13.74 -28.89
CA PHE A 227 7.74 -13.85 -28.11
C PHE A 227 7.05 -12.49 -27.92
N TRP A 228 7.83 -11.44 -27.75
CA TRP A 228 7.36 -10.09 -27.49
C TRP A 228 7.22 -9.23 -28.78
N ASP A 229 7.63 -9.76 -29.95
CA ASP A 229 7.68 -9.00 -31.22
C ASP A 229 6.38 -9.08 -32.01
N HIS A 230 5.38 -9.81 -31.55
CA HIS A 230 4.10 -9.91 -32.25
C HIS A 230 3.29 -8.61 -32.11
N PRO A 231 3.15 -7.79 -33.18
CA PRO A 231 2.16 -6.74 -33.19
C PRO A 231 0.80 -7.40 -33.02
N GLN A 232 -0.04 -6.85 -32.15
CA GLN A 232 -1.43 -7.31 -32.03
C GLN A 232 -2.06 -7.30 -33.43
N ALA A 233 -2.62 -8.45 -33.84
CA ALA A 233 -3.42 -8.49 -35.04
C ALA A 233 -4.55 -7.45 -34.90
N PRO A 234 -4.76 -6.56 -35.86
CA PRO A 234 -5.84 -5.60 -35.77
C PRO A 234 -7.14 -6.37 -35.58
N ARG A 235 -7.90 -5.98 -34.56
CA ARG A 235 -9.27 -6.52 -34.36
C ARG A 235 -10.02 -6.31 -35.63
N THR A 236 -10.29 -7.38 -36.41
CA THR A 236 -11.29 -7.39 -37.44
C THR A 236 -12.62 -7.07 -36.77
N GLU A 237 -13.09 -5.84 -36.93
CA GLU A 237 -14.47 -5.49 -36.63
C GLU A 237 -15.36 -6.47 -37.36
N ARG A 238 -16.00 -7.37 -36.64
CA ARG A 238 -17.12 -8.13 -37.23
C ARG A 238 -18.32 -7.18 -37.26
N ASN A 239 -18.64 -6.73 -38.45
CA ASN A 239 -19.93 -6.15 -38.77
C ASN A 239 -21.09 -7.07 -38.37
#